data_20f3c5ad6e278e9dc6a5cc13e53331a7
#
_entry.id   20f3c5ad6e278e9dc6a5cc13e53331a7
#
_cell.length_a   1.000
_cell.length_b   1.000
_cell.length_c   1.000
_cell.angle_alpha   90.00
_cell.angle_beta   90.00
_cell.angle_gamma   90.00
#
_symmetry.space_group_name_H-M   'P 1'
#
loop_
_entity.id
_entity.type
_entity.pdbx_description
1 polymer ?
#
loop_
_entity_poly.entity_id
_entity_poly.type
_entity_poly.pdbx_seq_one_letter_code
_entity_poly.pdbx_strand_id
1 'polypeptide(L)'
;MSHEGKLMDMLTGYAAAHQHPFNIFVHMIGIPTIMFGVLIPLTWVGWEVGGVSINLGHIVMAGFFLFYLTLDKPFAIVFLVIALLLAQLAGYVGQLPVKTSGLIAAVAFFGGFAAQFIGHAVERAMPVLIKHPVQAGLSAPFFVVVELFKIVGLRDDLFNEVQAQIERRRAQEA
;
A
#
# COMPACT_ATOMS: atom_id res chain seq x y z
N MET A 1 -20.52 10.42 6.69
CA MET A 1 -19.81 10.48 5.38
C MET A 1 -20.24 9.27 4.59
N SER A 2 -20.64 9.43 3.33
CA SER A 2 -20.92 8.32 2.41
C SER A 2 -19.64 7.51 2.14
N HIS A 3 -19.77 6.24 1.69
CA HIS A 3 -18.61 5.43 1.30
C HIS A 3 -17.78 6.10 0.20
N GLU A 4 -18.44 6.71 -0.79
CA GLU A 4 -17.80 7.48 -1.87
C GLU A 4 -16.98 8.66 -1.32
N GLY A 5 -17.47 9.37 -0.30
CA GLY A 5 -16.73 10.47 0.32
C GLY A 5 -15.42 10.00 0.97
N LYS A 6 -15.43 8.84 1.67
CA LYS A 6 -14.22 8.28 2.30
C LYS A 6 -13.18 7.83 1.26
N LEU A 7 -13.64 7.18 0.18
CA LEU A 7 -12.78 6.78 -0.92
C LEU A 7 -12.12 8.00 -1.55
N MET A 8 -12.92 9.01 -1.89
CA MET A 8 -12.44 10.24 -2.54
C MET A 8 -11.44 10.99 -1.66
N ASP A 9 -11.70 11.14 -0.36
CA ASP A 9 -10.78 11.79 0.57
C ASP A 9 -9.45 11.04 0.67
N MET A 10 -9.48 9.71 0.69
CA MET A 10 -8.28 8.89 0.76
C MET A 10 -7.45 8.99 -0.52
N LEU A 11 -8.10 8.91 -1.70
CA LEU A 11 -7.46 9.05 -3.00
C LEU A 11 -6.86 10.45 -3.19
N THR A 12 -7.64 11.50 -2.92
CA THR A 12 -7.20 12.89 -3.08
C THR A 12 -6.05 13.22 -2.13
N GLY A 13 -6.16 12.80 -0.85
CA GLY A 13 -5.12 13.07 0.15
C GLY A 13 -3.78 12.39 -0.17
N TYR A 14 -3.82 11.16 -0.69
CA TYR A 14 -2.59 10.45 -1.07
C TYR A 14 -2.04 10.92 -2.42
N ALA A 15 -2.89 11.06 -3.43
CA ALA A 15 -2.48 11.48 -4.77
C ALA A 15 -1.91 12.90 -4.79
N ALA A 16 -2.37 13.80 -3.92
CA ALA A 16 -1.82 15.16 -3.82
C ALA A 16 -0.32 15.20 -3.49
N ALA A 17 0.19 14.21 -2.76
CA ALA A 17 1.60 14.05 -2.40
C ALA A 17 2.39 13.16 -3.38
N HIS A 18 1.77 12.67 -4.45
CA HIS A 18 2.36 11.72 -5.42
C HIS A 18 1.96 12.11 -6.84
N GLN A 19 2.54 13.21 -7.35
CA GLN A 19 2.26 13.74 -8.69
C GLN A 19 3.44 13.52 -9.65
N HIS A 20 4.67 13.40 -9.11
CA HIS A 20 5.87 13.21 -9.92
C HIS A 20 5.98 11.74 -10.37
N PRO A 21 6.16 11.43 -11.68
CA PRO A 21 6.20 10.06 -12.19
C PRO A 21 7.25 9.17 -11.51
N PHE A 22 8.41 9.72 -11.19
CA PHE A 22 9.45 8.99 -10.47
C PHE A 22 9.00 8.62 -9.05
N ASN A 23 8.32 9.53 -8.32
CA ASN A 23 7.81 9.24 -6.99
C ASN A 23 6.74 8.14 -7.04
N ILE A 24 5.81 8.23 -8.00
CA ILE A 24 4.81 7.16 -8.24
C ILE A 24 5.51 5.83 -8.50
N PHE A 25 6.50 5.80 -9.40
CA PHE A 25 7.23 4.58 -9.75
C PHE A 25 7.91 3.93 -8.54
N VAL A 26 8.64 4.71 -7.72
CA VAL A 26 9.33 4.15 -6.54
C VAL A 26 8.34 3.70 -5.47
N HIS A 27 7.14 4.32 -5.37
CA HIS A 27 6.08 3.88 -4.48
C HIS A 27 5.42 2.57 -4.95
N MET A 28 5.21 2.42 -6.26
CA MET A 28 4.67 1.18 -6.85
C MET A 28 5.54 -0.05 -6.54
N ILE A 29 6.85 0.12 -6.43
CA ILE A 29 7.78 -0.96 -6.06
C ILE A 29 8.03 -0.98 -4.56
N GLY A 30 8.26 0.18 -3.96
CA GLY A 30 8.67 0.30 -2.56
C GLY A 30 7.59 -0.14 -1.58
N ILE A 31 6.31 0.17 -1.84
CA ILE A 31 5.21 -0.24 -0.94
C ILE A 31 5.07 -1.77 -0.87
N PRO A 32 4.97 -2.53 -1.98
CA PRO A 32 4.97 -3.99 -1.92
C PRO A 32 6.22 -4.56 -1.27
N THR A 33 7.38 -3.94 -1.48
CA THR A 33 8.65 -4.35 -0.85
C THR A 33 8.61 -4.14 0.66
N ILE A 34 8.10 -3.02 1.16
CA ILE A 34 7.89 -2.79 2.59
C ILE A 34 6.89 -3.80 3.16
N MET A 35 5.75 -4.00 2.48
CA MET A 35 4.76 -4.99 2.90
C MET A 35 5.37 -6.38 3.02
N PHE A 36 6.14 -6.81 2.03
CA PHE A 36 6.87 -8.06 2.06
C PHE A 36 7.82 -8.14 3.26
N GLY A 37 8.60 -7.08 3.52
CA GLY A 37 9.51 -7.00 4.67
C GLY A 37 8.77 -7.13 6.00
N VAL A 38 7.57 -6.52 6.13
CA VAL A 38 6.72 -6.63 7.32
C VAL A 38 6.10 -8.03 7.44
N LEU A 39 5.67 -8.62 6.34
CA LEU A 39 5.01 -9.92 6.35
C LEU A 39 5.94 -11.06 6.79
N ILE A 40 7.22 -11.03 6.44
CA ILE A 40 8.18 -12.10 6.79
C ILE A 40 8.17 -12.40 8.31
N PRO A 41 8.42 -11.45 9.23
CA PRO A 41 8.40 -11.74 10.66
C PRO A 41 7.01 -12.15 11.17
N LEU A 42 5.94 -11.70 10.53
CA LEU A 42 4.59 -12.12 10.88
C LEU A 42 4.32 -13.59 10.56
N THR A 43 5.08 -14.19 9.63
CA THR A 43 4.97 -15.63 9.34
C THR A 43 5.56 -16.52 10.43
N TRP A 44 6.43 -15.99 11.28
CA TRP A 44 7.03 -16.78 12.40
C TRP A 44 6.03 -17.11 13.49
N VAL A 45 4.89 -16.40 13.51
CA VAL A 45 3.79 -16.69 14.44
C VAL A 45 2.61 -17.24 13.63
N GLY A 46 2.38 -18.54 13.74
CA GLY A 46 1.35 -19.22 12.95
C GLY A 46 0.73 -20.42 13.68
N TRP A 47 -0.34 -20.91 13.12
CA TRP A 47 -1.16 -22.01 13.64
C TRP A 47 -1.62 -22.92 12.49
N GLU A 48 -1.85 -24.17 12.83
CA GLU A 48 -2.50 -25.14 11.94
C GLU A 48 -4.00 -25.17 12.27
N VAL A 49 -4.85 -24.91 11.29
CA VAL A 49 -6.31 -24.98 11.44
C VAL A 49 -6.88 -25.86 10.33
N GLY A 50 -7.36 -27.03 10.67
CA GLY A 50 -7.95 -27.96 9.68
C GLY A 50 -7.01 -28.37 8.55
N GLY A 51 -5.69 -28.50 8.82
CA GLY A 51 -4.67 -28.82 7.83
C GLY A 51 -4.21 -27.64 6.96
N VAL A 52 -4.66 -26.42 7.29
CA VAL A 52 -4.21 -25.17 6.63
C VAL A 52 -3.34 -24.38 7.61
N SER A 53 -2.14 -24.02 7.16
CA SER A 53 -1.23 -23.16 7.93
C SER A 53 -1.64 -21.70 7.81
N ILE A 54 -2.02 -21.08 8.91
CA ILE A 54 -2.38 -19.66 9.01
C ILE A 54 -1.35 -18.96 9.89
N ASN A 55 -0.98 -17.74 9.53
CA ASN A 55 -0.05 -16.92 10.32
C ASN A 55 -0.56 -15.48 10.48
N LEU A 56 0.10 -14.69 11.33
CA LEU A 56 -0.27 -13.29 11.56
C LEU A 56 -0.30 -12.45 10.27
N GLY A 57 0.55 -12.75 9.29
CA GLY A 57 0.54 -12.07 8.00
C GLY A 57 -0.80 -12.22 7.28
N HIS A 58 -1.38 -13.43 7.27
CA HIS A 58 -2.71 -13.65 6.69
C HIS A 58 -3.80 -12.85 7.41
N ILE A 59 -3.74 -12.75 8.74
CA ILE A 59 -4.73 -12.01 9.54
C ILE A 59 -4.63 -10.51 9.23
N VAL A 60 -3.41 -9.96 9.16
CA VAL A 60 -3.19 -8.55 8.82
C VAL A 60 -3.69 -8.25 7.41
N MET A 61 -3.36 -9.10 6.42
CA MET A 61 -3.83 -8.91 5.04
C MET A 61 -5.35 -9.03 4.91
N ALA A 62 -5.97 -9.95 5.65
CA ALA A 62 -7.42 -10.04 5.72
C ALA A 62 -8.06 -8.77 6.30
N GLY A 63 -7.44 -8.17 7.34
CA GLY A 63 -7.88 -6.90 7.91
C GLY A 63 -7.85 -5.76 6.89
N PHE A 64 -6.76 -5.61 6.14
CA PHE A 64 -6.68 -4.64 5.04
C PHE A 64 -7.73 -4.89 3.96
N PHE A 65 -7.91 -6.14 3.54
CA PHE A 65 -8.92 -6.51 2.55
C PHE A 65 -10.32 -6.13 3.00
N LEU A 66 -10.72 -6.49 4.24
CA LEU A 66 -12.02 -6.13 4.79
C LEU A 66 -12.21 -4.60 4.88
N PHE A 67 -11.17 -3.88 5.27
CA PHE A 67 -11.20 -2.43 5.26
C PHE A 67 -11.42 -1.87 3.85
N TYR A 68 -10.68 -2.36 2.84
CA TYR A 68 -10.81 -1.89 1.46
C TYR A 68 -12.14 -2.28 0.82
N LEU A 69 -12.76 -3.39 1.23
CA LEU A 69 -14.12 -3.73 0.82
C LEU A 69 -15.15 -2.66 1.22
N THR A 70 -14.88 -1.93 2.31
CA THR A 70 -15.75 -0.81 2.73
C THR A 70 -15.54 0.45 1.89
N LEU A 71 -14.48 0.54 1.12
CA LEU A 71 -14.17 1.68 0.25
C LEU A 71 -14.62 1.41 -1.18
N ASP A 72 -14.11 0.32 -1.79
CA ASP A 72 -14.38 -0.03 -3.18
C ASP A 72 -14.11 -1.52 -3.43
N LYS A 73 -15.11 -2.25 -3.91
CA LYS A 73 -15.03 -3.70 -4.13
C LYS A 73 -14.01 -4.11 -5.21
N PRO A 74 -14.00 -3.51 -6.42
CA PRO A 74 -13.00 -3.82 -7.44
C PRO A 74 -11.56 -3.65 -6.95
N PHE A 75 -11.24 -2.54 -6.29
CA PHE A 75 -9.91 -2.31 -5.73
C PHE A 75 -9.56 -3.31 -4.64
N ALA A 76 -10.51 -3.64 -3.75
CA ALA A 76 -10.29 -4.63 -2.71
C ALA A 76 -9.98 -6.02 -3.26
N ILE A 77 -10.64 -6.45 -4.33
CA ILE A 77 -10.40 -7.76 -4.96
C ILE A 77 -8.98 -7.81 -5.55
N VAL A 78 -8.54 -6.78 -6.26
CA VAL A 78 -7.18 -6.73 -6.80
C VAL A 78 -6.14 -6.67 -5.67
N PHE A 79 -6.42 -5.90 -4.61
CA PHE A 79 -5.58 -5.92 -3.40
C PHE A 79 -5.46 -7.32 -2.81
N LEU A 80 -6.57 -8.07 -2.70
CA LEU A 80 -6.56 -9.44 -2.16
C LEU A 80 -5.61 -10.35 -2.95
N VAL A 81 -5.63 -10.27 -4.28
CA VAL A 81 -4.71 -11.06 -5.13
C VAL A 81 -3.25 -10.70 -4.82
N ILE A 82 -2.92 -9.41 -4.76
CA ILE A 82 -1.56 -8.94 -4.43
C ILE A 82 -1.17 -9.38 -3.02
N ALA A 83 -2.07 -9.23 -2.05
CA ALA A 83 -1.86 -9.61 -0.65
C ALA A 83 -1.58 -11.11 -0.50
N LEU A 84 -2.33 -11.97 -1.20
CA LEU A 84 -2.11 -13.42 -1.18
C LEU A 84 -0.76 -13.80 -1.79
N LEU A 85 -0.37 -13.18 -2.90
CA LEU A 85 0.93 -13.42 -3.53
C LEU A 85 2.09 -13.01 -2.61
N LEU A 86 1.98 -11.82 -1.98
CA LEU A 86 2.98 -11.34 -1.04
C LEU A 86 3.05 -12.21 0.22
N ALA A 87 1.91 -12.61 0.77
CA ALA A 87 1.85 -13.49 1.94
C ALA A 87 2.47 -14.86 1.65
N GLN A 88 2.20 -15.43 0.46
CA GLN A 88 2.79 -16.69 0.03
C GLN A 88 4.32 -16.56 -0.12
N LEU A 89 4.81 -15.51 -0.76
CA LEU A 89 6.23 -15.25 -0.92
C LEU A 89 6.92 -15.03 0.44
N ALA A 90 6.30 -14.26 1.33
CA ALA A 90 6.80 -14.06 2.69
C ALA A 90 6.82 -15.38 3.48
N GLY A 91 5.81 -16.24 3.28
CA GLY A 91 5.76 -17.57 3.87
C GLY A 91 6.96 -18.45 3.47
N TYR A 92 7.34 -18.48 2.21
CA TYR A 92 8.53 -19.19 1.76
C TYR A 92 9.82 -18.65 2.39
N VAL A 93 9.97 -17.32 2.43
CA VAL A 93 11.16 -16.69 3.03
C VAL A 93 11.16 -16.88 4.54
N GLY A 94 10.00 -16.85 5.18
CA GLY A 94 9.86 -17.06 6.64
C GLY A 94 10.29 -18.43 7.13
N GLN A 95 10.33 -19.45 6.25
CA GLN A 95 10.84 -20.80 6.55
C GLN A 95 12.37 -20.87 6.57
N LEU A 96 13.08 -19.89 6.06
CA LEU A 96 14.54 -19.81 6.16
C LEU A 96 14.97 -19.59 7.62
N PRO A 97 16.24 -19.88 7.98
CA PRO A 97 16.76 -19.55 9.30
C PRO A 97 16.44 -18.10 9.70
N VAL A 98 16.00 -17.85 10.93
CA VAL A 98 15.52 -16.54 11.42
C VAL A 98 16.51 -15.41 11.13
N LYS A 99 17.82 -15.67 11.23
CA LYS A 99 18.84 -14.65 10.87
C LYS A 99 18.78 -14.27 9.40
N THR A 100 18.57 -15.22 8.50
CA THR A 100 18.50 -14.98 7.05
C THR A 100 17.20 -14.29 6.68
N SER A 101 16.07 -14.85 7.12
CA SER A 101 14.75 -14.25 6.85
C SER A 101 14.60 -12.86 7.49
N GLY A 102 15.15 -12.67 8.70
CA GLY A 102 15.18 -11.38 9.37
C GLY A 102 16.03 -10.34 8.64
N LEU A 103 17.18 -10.74 8.08
CA LEU A 103 17.99 -9.84 7.27
C LEU A 103 17.25 -9.43 5.99
N ILE A 104 16.64 -10.40 5.30
CA ILE A 104 15.82 -10.12 4.10
C ILE A 104 14.68 -9.16 4.46
N ALA A 105 13.98 -9.42 5.56
CA ALA A 105 12.91 -8.55 6.05
C ALA A 105 13.39 -7.12 6.31
N ALA A 106 14.54 -6.98 6.99
CA ALA A 106 15.12 -5.67 7.29
C ALA A 106 15.55 -4.92 6.02
N VAL A 107 16.23 -5.60 5.09
CA VAL A 107 16.64 -4.99 3.81
C VAL A 107 15.43 -4.56 3.00
N ALA A 108 14.39 -5.39 2.90
CA ALA A 108 13.16 -5.06 2.19
C ALA A 108 12.44 -3.86 2.84
N PHE A 109 12.30 -3.88 4.15
CA PHE A 109 11.63 -2.82 4.91
C PHE A 109 12.37 -1.48 4.80
N PHE A 110 13.62 -1.43 5.22
CA PHE A 110 14.38 -0.19 5.22
C PHE A 110 14.75 0.29 3.81
N GLY A 111 15.06 -0.62 2.89
CA GLY A 111 15.32 -0.30 1.50
C GLY A 111 14.10 0.26 0.78
N GLY A 112 12.92 -0.32 1.04
CA GLY A 112 11.65 0.20 0.52
C GLY A 112 11.34 1.60 1.04
N PHE A 113 11.52 1.86 2.34
CA PHE A 113 11.36 3.21 2.89
C PHE A 113 12.39 4.19 2.33
N ALA A 114 13.67 3.81 2.23
CA ALA A 114 14.70 4.66 1.65
C ALA A 114 14.33 5.08 0.22
N ALA A 115 13.85 4.15 -0.60
CA ALA A 115 13.39 4.45 -1.95
C ALA A 115 12.22 5.46 -1.95
N GLN A 116 11.24 5.30 -1.06
CA GLN A 116 10.11 6.24 -0.94
C GLN A 116 10.57 7.64 -0.51
N PHE A 117 11.47 7.75 0.47
CA PHE A 117 12.02 9.05 0.87
C PHE A 117 12.77 9.73 -0.27
N ILE A 118 13.51 8.96 -1.10
CA ILE A 118 14.16 9.50 -2.31
C ILE A 118 13.11 10.03 -3.29
N GLY A 119 12.02 9.28 -3.51
CA GLY A 119 10.91 9.71 -4.37
C GLY A 119 10.31 11.05 -3.91
N HIS A 120 10.02 11.19 -2.62
CA HIS A 120 9.52 12.43 -2.04
C HIS A 120 10.50 13.57 -2.11
N ALA A 121 11.81 13.29 -1.95
CA ALA A 121 12.86 14.31 -2.10
C ALA A 121 12.92 14.85 -3.54
N VAL A 122 12.80 13.98 -4.54
CA VAL A 122 12.74 14.38 -5.97
C VAL A 122 11.49 15.22 -6.25
N GLU A 123 10.35 14.85 -5.71
CA GLU A 123 9.09 15.59 -5.87
C GLU A 123 9.06 16.88 -5.04
N ARG A 124 9.94 17.03 -4.06
CA ARG A 124 9.94 18.12 -3.07
C ARG A 124 8.65 18.17 -2.26
N ALA A 125 8.01 17.04 -2.07
CA ALA A 125 6.78 16.87 -1.30
C ALA A 125 7.09 16.16 0.01
N MET A 126 6.41 16.57 1.10
CA MET A 126 6.58 15.90 2.39
C MET A 126 5.78 14.59 2.42
N PRO A 127 6.39 13.48 2.86
CA PRO A 127 5.69 12.22 3.01
C PRO A 127 4.46 12.33 3.93
N VAL A 128 3.32 11.81 3.49
CA VAL A 128 2.07 11.75 4.29
C VAL A 128 2.30 11.02 5.62
N LEU A 129 3.21 10.04 5.60
CA LEU A 129 3.61 9.25 6.77
C LEU A 129 4.06 10.11 7.96
N ILE A 130 4.72 11.25 7.72
CA ILE A 130 5.25 12.12 8.78
C ILE A 130 4.11 12.83 9.53
N LYS A 131 3.08 13.27 8.81
CA LYS A 131 1.93 14.00 9.38
C LYS A 131 0.82 13.08 9.87
N HIS A 132 0.54 12.02 9.12
CA HIS A 132 -0.59 11.11 9.33
C HIS A 132 -0.17 9.64 9.17
N PRO A 133 0.60 9.06 10.12
CA PRO A 133 1.19 7.72 9.96
C PRO A 133 0.16 6.61 9.79
N VAL A 134 -0.95 6.66 10.52
CA VAL A 134 -2.02 5.65 10.41
C VAL A 134 -2.71 5.74 9.05
N GLN A 135 -3.04 6.95 8.62
CA GLN A 135 -3.66 7.16 7.31
C GLN A 135 -2.72 6.74 6.18
N ALA A 136 -1.43 7.09 6.27
CA ALA A 136 -0.44 6.68 5.29
C ALA A 136 -0.32 5.15 5.22
N GLY A 137 -0.26 4.47 6.37
CA GLY A 137 -0.21 3.01 6.43
C GLY A 137 -1.40 2.32 5.80
N LEU A 138 -2.60 2.91 5.92
CA LEU A 138 -3.82 2.40 5.30
C LEU A 138 -3.93 2.77 3.81
N SER A 139 -3.45 3.97 3.43
CA SER A 139 -3.57 4.47 2.05
C SER A 139 -2.50 3.92 1.12
N ALA A 140 -1.27 3.65 1.62
CA ALA A 140 -0.16 3.25 0.77
C ALA A 140 -0.41 1.93 0.01
N PRO A 141 -0.83 0.81 0.65
CA PRO A 141 -1.12 -0.40 -0.10
C PRO A 141 -2.29 -0.24 -1.08
N PHE A 142 -3.28 0.59 -0.73
CA PHE A 142 -4.40 0.90 -1.60
C PHE A 142 -3.97 1.70 -2.83
N PHE A 143 -3.06 2.65 -2.66
CA PHE A 143 -2.50 3.44 -3.76
C PHE A 143 -1.86 2.58 -4.85
N VAL A 144 -1.14 1.51 -4.48
CA VAL A 144 -0.56 0.57 -5.47
C VAL A 144 -1.65 0.00 -6.38
N VAL A 145 -2.77 -0.41 -5.81
CA VAL A 145 -3.90 -0.94 -6.59
C VAL A 145 -4.52 0.14 -7.47
N VAL A 146 -4.70 1.34 -6.93
CA VAL A 146 -5.26 2.50 -7.65
C VAL A 146 -4.40 2.85 -8.86
N GLU A 147 -3.08 2.94 -8.69
CA GLU A 147 -2.17 3.22 -9.80
C GLU A 147 -2.14 2.09 -10.84
N LEU A 148 -2.30 0.82 -10.43
CA LEU A 148 -2.46 -0.28 -11.39
C LEU A 148 -3.69 -0.09 -12.28
N PHE A 149 -4.85 0.29 -11.71
CA PHE A 149 -6.06 0.59 -12.48
C PHE A 149 -5.84 1.75 -13.45
N LYS A 150 -5.16 2.80 -13.00
CA LYS A 150 -4.82 3.95 -13.84
C LYS A 150 -3.90 3.58 -15.00
N ILE A 151 -2.86 2.76 -14.74
CA ILE A 151 -1.92 2.30 -15.79
C ILE A 151 -2.63 1.49 -16.88
N VAL A 152 -3.63 0.69 -16.51
CA VAL A 152 -4.40 -0.13 -17.47
C VAL A 152 -5.60 0.60 -18.06
N GLY A 153 -5.79 1.89 -17.75
CA GLY A 153 -6.89 2.72 -18.29
C GLY A 153 -8.27 2.31 -17.76
N LEU A 154 -8.36 1.84 -16.54
CA LEU A 154 -9.62 1.52 -15.89
C LEU A 154 -10.04 2.63 -14.93
N ARG A 155 -11.34 3.03 -14.97
CA ARG A 155 -11.95 4.03 -14.09
C ARG A 155 -11.38 5.44 -14.26
N ASP A 156 -11.08 5.84 -15.48
CA ASP A 156 -10.55 7.17 -15.81
C ASP A 156 -11.42 8.31 -15.27
N ASP A 157 -12.74 8.16 -15.27
CA ASP A 157 -13.67 9.16 -14.70
C ASP A 157 -13.38 9.44 -13.22
N LEU A 158 -13.12 8.38 -12.41
CA LEU A 158 -12.77 8.53 -11.00
C LEU A 158 -11.44 9.30 -10.84
N PHE A 159 -10.45 8.98 -11.66
CA PHE A 159 -9.14 9.64 -11.58
C PHE A 159 -9.19 11.08 -12.05
N ASN A 160 -9.99 11.41 -13.06
CA ASN A 160 -10.24 12.77 -13.50
C ASN A 160 -10.92 13.60 -12.39
N GLU A 161 -11.86 13.00 -11.67
CA GLU A 161 -12.51 13.65 -10.52
C GLU A 161 -11.53 13.90 -9.36
N VAL A 162 -10.66 12.92 -9.05
CA VAL A 162 -9.59 13.08 -8.04
C VAL A 162 -8.67 14.24 -8.40
N GLN A 163 -8.22 14.33 -9.67
CA GLN A 163 -7.38 15.42 -10.13
C GLN A 163 -8.09 16.78 -10.03
N ALA A 164 -9.34 16.86 -10.47
CA ALA A 164 -10.12 18.07 -10.34
C ALA A 164 -10.28 18.54 -8.86
N GLN A 165 -10.41 17.60 -7.93
CA GLN A 165 -10.45 17.93 -6.50
C GLN A 165 -9.10 18.43 -5.96
N ILE A 166 -7.98 17.83 -6.40
CA ILE A 166 -6.63 18.29 -6.02
C ILE A 166 -6.43 19.74 -6.49
N GLU A 167 -6.77 20.04 -7.74
CA GLU A 167 -6.65 21.37 -8.30
C GLU A 167 -7.51 22.40 -7.56
N ARG A 168 -8.77 22.06 -7.23
CA ARG A 168 -9.64 22.93 -6.43
C ARG A 168 -9.08 23.23 -5.04
N ARG A 169 -8.53 22.23 -4.34
CA ARG A 169 -7.91 22.42 -3.03
C ARG A 169 -6.68 23.33 -3.12
N ARG A 170 -5.83 23.14 -4.11
CA ARG A 170 -4.66 24.02 -4.35
C ARG A 170 -5.05 25.47 -4.65
N ALA A 171 -6.13 25.68 -5.42
CA ALA A 171 -6.63 27.02 -5.72
C ALA A 171 -7.25 27.74 -4.50
N GLN A 172 -7.68 26.99 -3.48
CA GLN A 172 -8.21 27.56 -2.23
C GLN A 172 -7.12 27.89 -1.20
N GLU A 173 -5.93 27.30 -1.34
CA GLU A 173 -4.78 27.50 -0.44
C GLU A 173 -3.80 28.58 -0.95
N ALA A 174 -3.94 29.01 -2.23
CA ALA A 174 -3.14 30.05 -2.87
C ALA A 174 -3.70 31.45 -2.68
#